data_24620654ec33265e7396359754c0fc29
#
_entry.id   24620654ec33265e7396359754c0fc29
#
_cell.length_a   1.000
_cell.length_b   1.000
_cell.length_c   1.000
_cell.angle_alpha   90.00
_cell.angle_beta   90.00
_cell.angle_gamma   90.00
#
_symmetry.space_group_name_H-M   'P 1'
#
loop_
_entity.id
_entity.type
_entity.pdbx_description
1 polymer ?
#
loop_
_entity_poly.entity_id
_entity_poly.type
_entity_poly.pdbx_seq_one_letter_code
_entity_poly.pdbx_strand_id
1 'polypeptide(L)'
;QELLGLLLQGLAHYREAVRQEALLVIGKLLFESRELSLGEKSRLFALCYRKLLFLILESADQSRLTFFYRAAALAHINRFISLWRMDHGPFAFTCPRRVAFFPGTFDPFTLSHKGIVHAIRDLGFEVYLAVDEFSWSKKPQPHMIRRQIVNLSIAGDFHIHLFPNDIPVNLSNPRDLRRLRELFPGQEVYLVVGSDVVAHASSYQVEPRPWSIHSMDHIIFRRAGQPPLPEGKELGITGKVIQLQLPSHLED
;
A
#
# COMPACT_ATOMS: atom_id res chain seq x y z
N GLN A 1 7.33 9.08 -15.33
CA GLN A 1 6.63 8.53 -14.17
C GLN A 1 5.12 8.76 -14.27
N GLU A 2 4.64 9.94 -14.62
CA GLU A 2 3.21 10.27 -14.74
C GLU A 2 2.46 9.31 -15.67
N LEU A 3 2.98 9.10 -16.90
CA LEU A 3 2.39 8.15 -17.84
C LEU A 3 2.29 6.73 -17.25
N LEU A 4 3.34 6.28 -16.55
CA LEU A 4 3.31 4.97 -15.90
C LEU A 4 2.24 4.91 -14.79
N GLY A 5 2.09 5.98 -14.01
CA GLY A 5 1.02 6.09 -13.01
C GLY A 5 -0.37 5.95 -13.63
N LEU A 6 -0.63 6.64 -14.74
CA LEU A 6 -1.89 6.54 -15.49
C LEU A 6 -2.13 5.11 -16.02
N LEU A 7 -1.10 4.44 -16.53
CA LEU A 7 -1.21 3.07 -17.01
C LEU A 7 -1.49 2.09 -15.86
N LEU A 8 -0.89 2.29 -14.69
CA LEU A 8 -1.19 1.50 -13.50
C LEU A 8 -2.63 1.72 -13.01
N GLN A 9 -3.17 2.95 -13.08
CA GLN A 9 -4.59 3.20 -12.84
C GLN A 9 -5.47 2.45 -13.85
N GLY A 10 -5.06 2.41 -15.12
CA GLY A 10 -5.73 1.61 -16.15
C GLY A 10 -5.80 0.13 -15.79
N LEU A 11 -4.76 -0.44 -15.17
CA LEU A 11 -4.76 -1.84 -14.70
C LEU A 11 -5.75 -2.10 -13.56
N ALA A 12 -6.09 -1.11 -12.75
CA ALA A 12 -7.09 -1.21 -11.68
C ALA A 12 -8.51 -0.90 -12.16
N HIS A 13 -8.69 -0.51 -13.43
CA HIS A 13 -9.98 -0.08 -13.96
C HIS A 13 -11.02 -1.21 -13.94
N TYR A 14 -12.31 -0.85 -13.69
CA TYR A 14 -13.40 -1.83 -13.62
C TYR A 14 -13.72 -2.52 -14.95
N ARG A 15 -13.49 -1.84 -16.09
CA ARG A 15 -13.69 -2.41 -17.42
C ARG A 15 -12.49 -3.24 -17.82
N GLU A 16 -12.73 -4.51 -18.17
CA GLU A 16 -11.70 -5.45 -18.59
C GLU A 16 -10.90 -4.95 -19.81
N ALA A 17 -11.59 -4.42 -20.83
CA ALA A 17 -10.93 -3.90 -22.03
C ALA A 17 -9.89 -2.81 -21.71
N VAL A 18 -10.15 -1.94 -20.73
CA VAL A 18 -9.19 -0.92 -20.30
C VAL A 18 -7.99 -1.55 -19.61
N ARG A 19 -8.21 -2.56 -18.74
CA ARG A 19 -7.12 -3.28 -18.08
C ARG A 19 -6.22 -4.00 -19.07
N GLN A 20 -6.81 -4.66 -20.08
CA GLN A 20 -6.09 -5.36 -21.13
C GLN A 20 -5.23 -4.41 -21.96
N GLU A 21 -5.80 -3.30 -22.38
CA GLU A 21 -5.09 -2.27 -23.16
C GLU A 21 -3.95 -1.65 -22.35
N ALA A 22 -4.20 -1.29 -21.09
CA ALA A 22 -3.18 -0.77 -20.18
C ALA A 22 -2.01 -1.75 -20.02
N LEU A 23 -2.29 -3.04 -19.84
CA LEU A 23 -1.27 -4.07 -19.71
C LEU A 23 -0.44 -4.25 -20.98
N LEU A 24 -1.09 -4.23 -22.14
CA LEU A 24 -0.43 -4.30 -23.44
C LEU A 24 0.49 -3.10 -23.67
N VAL A 25 0.00 -1.90 -23.36
CA VAL A 25 0.77 -0.66 -23.50
C VAL A 25 1.96 -0.65 -22.55
N ILE A 26 1.79 -1.07 -21.29
CA ILE A 26 2.90 -1.21 -20.33
C ILE A 26 3.96 -2.18 -20.87
N GLY A 27 3.55 -3.34 -21.36
CA GLY A 27 4.46 -4.32 -21.94
C GLY A 27 5.27 -3.75 -23.10
N LYS A 28 4.61 -3.08 -24.05
CA LYS A 28 5.26 -2.52 -25.23
C LYS A 28 6.13 -1.31 -24.89
N LEU A 29 5.62 -0.34 -24.15
CA LEU A 29 6.35 0.89 -23.82
C LEU A 29 7.57 0.63 -22.95
N LEU A 30 7.39 -0.13 -21.86
CA LEU A 30 8.45 -0.33 -20.89
C LEU A 30 9.48 -1.38 -21.36
N PHE A 31 9.04 -2.44 -22.03
CA PHE A 31 9.91 -3.58 -22.27
C PHE A 31 10.35 -3.73 -23.73
N GLU A 32 9.61 -3.21 -24.70
CA GLU A 32 9.96 -3.30 -26.13
C GLU A 32 10.40 -1.96 -26.74
N SER A 33 10.07 -0.82 -26.14
CA SER A 33 10.44 0.48 -26.70
C SER A 33 11.94 0.59 -26.94
N ARG A 34 12.31 1.12 -28.09
CA ARG A 34 13.71 1.44 -28.44
C ARG A 34 14.13 2.83 -27.95
N GLU A 35 13.17 3.65 -27.51
CA GLU A 35 13.42 5.02 -27.03
C GLU A 35 13.96 5.05 -25.59
N LEU A 36 13.67 4.01 -24.80
CA LEU A 36 14.16 3.88 -23.44
C LEU A 36 15.41 2.99 -23.40
N SER A 37 16.46 3.51 -22.80
CA SER A 37 17.67 2.74 -22.49
C SER A 37 17.34 1.61 -21.48
N LEU A 38 18.16 0.56 -21.46
CA LEU A 38 18.00 -0.54 -20.52
C LEU A 38 18.03 -0.07 -19.06
N GLY A 39 18.87 0.91 -18.74
CA GLY A 39 18.94 1.52 -17.41
C GLY A 39 17.68 2.29 -17.00
N GLU A 40 17.04 2.99 -17.94
CA GLU A 40 15.75 3.67 -17.69
C GLU A 40 14.63 2.66 -17.47
N LYS A 41 14.57 1.61 -18.29
CA LYS A 41 13.62 0.49 -18.10
C LYS A 41 13.79 -0.16 -16.75
N SER A 42 15.02 -0.38 -16.31
CA SER A 42 15.32 -0.96 -14.99
C SER A 42 14.82 -0.08 -13.85
N ARG A 43 15.04 1.23 -13.92
CA ARG A 43 14.53 2.19 -12.93
C ARG A 43 13.00 2.22 -12.89
N LEU A 44 12.33 2.26 -14.03
CA LEU A 44 10.88 2.22 -14.11
C LEU A 44 10.33 0.90 -13.58
N PHE A 45 10.97 -0.22 -13.91
CA PHE A 45 10.58 -1.53 -13.40
C PHE A 45 10.74 -1.62 -11.87
N ALA A 46 11.83 -1.13 -11.32
CA ALA A 46 12.04 -1.09 -9.87
C ALA A 46 10.95 -0.29 -9.13
N LEU A 47 10.45 0.79 -9.74
CA LEU A 47 9.37 1.59 -9.18
C LEU A 47 8.00 0.87 -9.20
N CYS A 48 7.71 0.11 -10.25
CA CYS A 48 6.35 -0.37 -10.48
C CYS A 48 6.17 -1.88 -10.29
N TYR A 49 7.23 -2.69 -10.20
CA TYR A 49 7.11 -4.15 -10.27
C TYR A 49 6.16 -4.75 -9.22
N ARG A 50 6.17 -4.24 -7.98
CA ARG A 50 5.26 -4.72 -6.93
C ARG A 50 3.80 -4.41 -7.28
N LYS A 51 3.51 -3.17 -7.68
CA LYS A 51 2.18 -2.76 -8.12
C LYS A 51 1.74 -3.53 -9.36
N LEU A 52 2.60 -3.64 -10.33
CA LEU A 52 2.31 -4.34 -11.57
C LEU A 52 1.95 -5.80 -11.31
N LEU A 53 2.74 -6.52 -10.54
CA LEU A 53 2.46 -7.91 -10.17
C LEU A 53 1.18 -8.03 -9.36
N PHE A 54 0.98 -7.15 -8.37
CA PHE A 54 -0.22 -7.13 -7.56
C PHE A 54 -1.48 -6.91 -8.42
N LEU A 55 -1.49 -5.88 -9.29
CA LEU A 55 -2.62 -5.57 -10.15
C LEU A 55 -2.92 -6.67 -11.18
N ILE A 56 -1.89 -7.37 -11.66
CA ILE A 56 -2.07 -8.54 -12.52
C ILE A 56 -2.71 -9.71 -11.76
N LEU A 57 -2.35 -9.91 -10.49
CA LEU A 57 -2.85 -11.01 -9.67
C LEU A 57 -4.25 -10.75 -9.11
N GLU A 58 -4.52 -9.53 -8.66
CA GLU A 58 -5.80 -9.15 -8.06
C GLU A 58 -6.96 -9.10 -9.05
N SER A 59 -6.70 -8.99 -10.34
CA SER A 59 -7.78 -9.01 -11.31
C SER A 59 -8.40 -10.41 -11.34
N ALA A 60 -9.56 -10.55 -10.69
CA ALA A 60 -10.29 -11.81 -10.47
C ALA A 60 -10.92 -12.40 -11.74
N ASP A 61 -10.64 -11.82 -12.89
CA ASP A 61 -11.28 -12.21 -14.13
C ASP A 61 -10.66 -13.49 -14.70
N GLN A 62 -11.47 -14.56 -14.75
CA GLN A 62 -11.06 -15.90 -15.20
C GLN A 62 -11.32 -16.14 -16.68
N SER A 63 -11.55 -15.09 -17.48
CA SER A 63 -11.78 -15.25 -18.90
C SER A 63 -10.51 -15.79 -19.61
N ARG A 64 -10.69 -16.66 -20.61
CA ARG A 64 -9.58 -17.20 -21.43
C ARG A 64 -8.79 -16.08 -22.12
N LEU A 65 -9.48 -15.01 -22.54
CA LEU A 65 -8.85 -13.85 -23.19
C LEU A 65 -7.92 -13.14 -22.24
N THR A 66 -8.33 -12.90 -20.99
CA THR A 66 -7.49 -12.32 -19.94
C THR A 66 -6.22 -13.14 -19.72
N PHE A 67 -6.32 -14.45 -19.75
CA PHE A 67 -5.15 -15.33 -19.64
C PHE A 67 -4.10 -15.08 -20.75
N PHE A 68 -4.53 -14.95 -21.99
CA PHE A 68 -3.61 -14.69 -23.11
C PHE A 68 -2.93 -13.33 -23.01
N TYR A 69 -3.65 -12.28 -22.64
CA TYR A 69 -3.06 -10.95 -22.43
C TYR A 69 -2.04 -10.95 -21.30
N ARG A 70 -2.34 -11.63 -20.19
CA ARG A 70 -1.41 -11.78 -19.06
C ARG A 70 -0.17 -12.55 -19.47
N ALA A 71 -0.33 -13.64 -20.19
CA ALA A 71 0.79 -14.44 -20.68
C ALA A 71 1.71 -13.62 -21.59
N ALA A 72 1.16 -12.83 -22.50
CA ALA A 72 1.92 -11.91 -23.34
C ALA A 72 2.70 -10.88 -22.53
N ALA A 73 2.06 -10.20 -21.59
CA ALA A 73 2.71 -9.22 -20.74
C ALA A 73 3.81 -9.83 -19.85
N LEU A 74 3.55 -11.00 -19.28
CA LEU A 74 4.55 -11.75 -18.51
C LEU A 74 5.73 -12.19 -19.37
N ALA A 75 5.50 -12.56 -20.64
CA ALA A 75 6.56 -12.88 -21.58
C ALA A 75 7.47 -11.65 -21.86
N HIS A 76 6.89 -10.45 -22.04
CA HIS A 76 7.67 -9.23 -22.21
C HIS A 76 8.49 -8.89 -20.96
N ILE A 77 7.90 -9.00 -19.78
CA ILE A 77 8.58 -8.78 -18.50
C ILE A 77 9.74 -9.79 -18.33
N ASN A 78 9.47 -11.08 -18.60
CA ASN A 78 10.49 -12.12 -18.51
C ASN A 78 11.66 -11.88 -19.48
N ARG A 79 11.37 -11.50 -20.71
CA ARG A 79 12.40 -11.14 -21.70
C ARG A 79 13.26 -9.98 -21.22
N PHE A 80 12.64 -8.92 -20.69
CA PHE A 80 13.37 -7.80 -20.13
C PHE A 80 14.27 -8.22 -18.96
N ILE A 81 13.75 -9.01 -18.02
CA ILE A 81 14.52 -9.53 -16.87
C ILE A 81 15.70 -10.37 -17.34
N SER A 82 15.49 -11.21 -18.35
CA SER A 82 16.53 -12.09 -18.92
C SER A 82 17.66 -11.26 -19.57
N LEU A 83 17.31 -10.25 -20.37
CA LEU A 83 18.28 -9.35 -20.99
C LEU A 83 19.08 -8.58 -19.94
N TRP A 84 18.39 -8.05 -18.93
CA TRP A 84 19.06 -7.34 -17.81
C TRP A 84 20.07 -8.25 -17.10
N ARG A 85 19.66 -9.50 -16.79
CA ARG A 85 20.53 -10.45 -16.08
C ARG A 85 21.78 -10.82 -16.87
N MET A 86 21.67 -10.91 -18.19
CA MET A 86 22.82 -11.19 -19.05
C MET A 86 23.85 -10.05 -19.02
N ASP A 87 23.40 -8.80 -19.01
CA ASP A 87 24.27 -7.63 -19.11
C ASP A 87 24.75 -7.10 -17.75
N HIS A 88 23.92 -7.21 -16.70
CA HIS A 88 24.12 -6.53 -15.42
C HIS A 88 24.06 -7.47 -14.20
N GLY A 89 23.75 -8.74 -14.38
CA GLY A 89 23.54 -9.68 -13.28
C GLY A 89 22.15 -9.55 -12.63
N PRO A 90 21.98 -10.00 -11.37
CA PRO A 90 20.69 -9.99 -10.72
C PRO A 90 20.16 -8.57 -10.47
N PHE A 91 18.83 -8.40 -10.49
CA PHE A 91 18.22 -7.14 -10.08
C PHE A 91 18.48 -6.87 -8.59
N ALA A 92 19.01 -5.69 -8.27
CA ALA A 92 19.10 -5.18 -6.93
C ALA A 92 17.93 -4.23 -6.68
N PHE A 93 16.91 -4.68 -5.93
CA PHE A 93 15.84 -3.81 -5.47
C PHE A 93 16.21 -3.20 -4.13
N THR A 94 16.17 -1.88 -4.04
CA THR A 94 16.26 -1.20 -2.76
C THR A 94 14.95 -1.35 -2.00
N CYS A 95 14.98 -2.07 -0.89
CA CYS A 95 13.83 -2.09 0.01
C CYS A 95 13.79 -0.78 0.81
N PRO A 96 12.63 -0.15 0.98
CA PRO A 96 12.50 1.02 1.83
C PRO A 96 12.86 0.63 3.27
N ARG A 97 13.50 1.54 3.98
CA ARG A 97 13.91 1.29 5.35
C ARG A 97 12.74 1.31 6.32
N ARG A 98 11.69 2.06 6.00
CA ARG A 98 10.53 2.29 6.85
C ARG A 98 9.24 1.92 6.12
N VAL A 99 8.37 1.22 6.82
CA VAL A 99 7.06 0.77 6.34
C VAL A 99 5.98 1.33 7.25
N ALA A 100 4.94 1.88 6.65
CA ALA A 100 3.74 2.33 7.34
C ALA A 100 2.58 1.38 7.02
N PHE A 101 2.06 0.68 8.01
CA PHE A 101 0.89 -0.17 7.91
C PHE A 101 -0.33 0.60 8.36
N PHE A 102 -1.26 0.84 7.46
CA PHE A 102 -2.45 1.64 7.69
C PHE A 102 -3.72 0.78 7.58
N PRO A 103 -4.20 0.20 8.69
CA PRO A 103 -5.48 -0.50 8.72
C PRO A 103 -6.63 0.50 8.82
N GLY A 104 -7.74 0.18 8.17
CA GLY A 104 -8.93 1.02 8.23
C GLY A 104 -10.12 0.45 7.50
N THR A 105 -11.31 0.92 7.87
CA THR A 105 -12.56 0.51 7.22
C THR A 105 -12.66 1.04 5.80
N PHE A 106 -12.16 2.27 5.53
CA PHE A 106 -12.17 2.94 4.23
C PHE A 106 -13.52 2.88 3.51
N ASP A 107 -14.57 3.40 4.16
CA ASP A 107 -15.93 3.36 3.66
C ASP A 107 -16.57 4.76 3.54
N PRO A 108 -16.33 5.48 2.41
CA PRO A 108 -15.35 5.16 1.36
C PRO A 108 -13.92 5.60 1.69
N PHE A 109 -12.96 5.24 0.85
CA PHE A 109 -11.62 5.84 0.85
C PHE A 109 -11.72 7.25 0.26
N THR A 110 -11.53 8.28 1.10
CA THR A 110 -11.72 9.69 0.77
C THR A 110 -10.43 10.39 0.36
N LEU A 111 -10.54 11.65 -0.09
CA LEU A 111 -9.39 12.50 -0.36
C LEU A 111 -8.54 12.76 0.89
N SER A 112 -9.17 12.83 2.07
CA SER A 112 -8.44 12.94 3.35
C SER A 112 -7.56 11.72 3.60
N HIS A 113 -8.08 10.50 3.39
CA HIS A 113 -7.27 9.30 3.47
C HIS A 113 -6.13 9.33 2.45
N LYS A 114 -6.39 9.79 1.23
CA LYS A 114 -5.37 9.94 0.19
C LYS A 114 -4.30 10.96 0.59
N GLY A 115 -4.70 12.06 1.17
CA GLY A 115 -3.77 13.07 1.71
C GLY A 115 -2.87 12.52 2.82
N ILE A 116 -3.44 11.75 3.75
CA ILE A 116 -2.67 11.10 4.83
C ILE A 116 -1.60 10.18 4.25
N VAL A 117 -1.96 9.27 3.33
CA VAL A 117 -0.99 8.31 2.77
C VAL A 117 0.09 8.99 1.94
N HIS A 118 -0.23 10.07 1.24
CA HIS A 118 0.75 10.87 0.52
C HIS A 118 1.71 11.56 1.49
N ALA A 119 1.21 12.19 2.54
CA ALA A 119 2.06 12.82 3.56
C ALA A 119 3.01 11.81 4.22
N ILE A 120 2.55 10.60 4.51
CA ILE A 120 3.38 9.53 5.07
C ILE A 120 4.44 9.07 4.05
N ARG A 121 4.03 8.87 2.78
CA ARG A 121 4.97 8.54 1.70
C ARG A 121 6.06 9.59 1.56
N ASP A 122 5.70 10.86 1.62
CA ASP A 122 6.63 11.99 1.44
C ASP A 122 7.63 12.12 2.61
N LEU A 123 7.31 11.52 3.77
CA LEU A 123 8.29 11.29 4.84
C LEU A 123 9.26 10.13 4.57
N GLY A 124 9.16 9.47 3.39
CA GLY A 124 10.04 8.38 2.97
C GLY A 124 9.61 7.00 3.45
N PHE A 125 8.32 6.79 3.71
CA PHE A 125 7.74 5.48 4.01
C PHE A 125 7.20 4.78 2.76
N GLU A 126 7.25 3.48 2.76
CA GLU A 126 6.38 2.66 1.91
C GLU A 126 5.10 2.36 2.69
N VAL A 127 3.95 2.72 2.10
CA VAL A 127 2.66 2.66 2.79
C VAL A 127 1.86 1.45 2.33
N TYR A 128 1.35 0.66 3.27
CA TYR A 128 0.47 -0.47 3.03
C TYR A 128 -0.89 -0.24 3.67
N LEU A 129 -1.93 -0.15 2.84
CA LEU A 129 -3.32 0.01 3.26
C LEU A 129 -3.96 -1.36 3.46
N ALA A 130 -4.43 -1.65 4.67
CA ALA A 130 -5.18 -2.86 4.97
C ALA A 130 -6.66 -2.51 5.18
N VAL A 131 -7.53 -3.04 4.32
CA VAL A 131 -8.97 -2.84 4.44
C VAL A 131 -9.52 -3.80 5.48
N ASP A 132 -10.07 -3.29 6.58
CA ASP A 132 -10.64 -4.11 7.63
C ASP A 132 -11.91 -4.82 7.15
N GLU A 133 -12.05 -6.10 7.48
CA GLU A 133 -13.21 -6.89 7.12
C GLU A 133 -14.46 -6.40 7.86
N PHE A 134 -14.31 -6.04 9.13
CA PHE A 134 -15.39 -5.60 10.01
C PHE A 134 -15.16 -4.19 10.55
N SER A 135 -16.23 -3.41 10.65
CA SER A 135 -16.24 -2.15 11.37
C SER A 135 -17.02 -2.30 12.67
N TRP A 136 -16.47 -1.80 13.77
CA TRP A 136 -17.10 -1.88 15.09
C TRP A 136 -18.30 -0.92 15.26
N SER A 137 -18.36 0.16 14.48
CA SER A 137 -19.32 1.25 14.68
C SER A 137 -20.27 1.52 13.52
N LYS A 138 -20.05 0.90 12.37
CA LYS A 138 -20.80 1.16 11.13
C LYS A 138 -21.18 -0.14 10.44
N LYS A 139 -22.24 -0.08 9.61
CA LYS A 139 -22.54 -1.12 8.62
C LYS A 139 -21.84 -0.72 7.32
N PRO A 140 -20.58 -1.10 7.10
CA PRO A 140 -19.84 -0.68 5.92
C PRO A 140 -20.34 -1.40 4.66
N GLN A 141 -20.01 -0.82 3.51
CA GLN A 141 -20.15 -1.51 2.23
C GLN A 141 -19.38 -2.84 2.23
N PRO A 142 -19.76 -3.80 1.40
CA PRO A 142 -19.05 -5.07 1.31
C PRO A 142 -17.54 -4.87 1.16
N HIS A 143 -16.77 -5.69 1.86
CA HIS A 143 -15.30 -5.60 1.90
C HIS A 143 -14.67 -5.52 0.50
N MET A 144 -15.13 -6.36 -0.44
CA MET A 144 -14.62 -6.35 -1.82
C MET A 144 -14.82 -5.02 -2.53
N ILE A 145 -15.97 -4.35 -2.33
CA ILE A 145 -16.24 -3.04 -2.95
C ILE A 145 -15.29 -1.99 -2.38
N ARG A 146 -15.13 -1.94 -1.06
CA ARG A 146 -14.21 -1.00 -0.40
C ARG A 146 -12.77 -1.22 -0.85
N ARG A 147 -12.36 -2.48 -0.94
CA ARG A 147 -11.05 -2.87 -1.43
C ARG A 147 -10.82 -2.44 -2.89
N GLN A 148 -11.82 -2.59 -3.77
CA GLN A 148 -11.73 -2.12 -5.16
C GLN A 148 -11.60 -0.59 -5.23
N ILE A 149 -12.35 0.15 -4.41
CA ILE A 149 -12.26 1.62 -4.37
C ILE A 149 -10.87 2.05 -3.92
N VAL A 150 -10.32 1.46 -2.86
CA VAL A 150 -8.96 1.73 -2.40
C VAL A 150 -7.95 1.43 -3.51
N ASN A 151 -8.04 0.24 -4.11
CA ASN A 151 -7.13 -0.19 -5.17
C ASN A 151 -7.11 0.79 -6.35
N LEU A 152 -8.29 1.17 -6.83
CA LEU A 152 -8.43 2.15 -7.93
C LEU A 152 -7.85 3.51 -7.54
N SER A 153 -8.09 3.94 -6.30
CA SER A 153 -7.66 5.27 -5.82
C SER A 153 -6.15 5.41 -5.71
N ILE A 154 -5.43 4.31 -5.41
CA ILE A 154 -3.97 4.33 -5.17
C ILE A 154 -3.17 3.65 -6.29
N ALA A 155 -3.82 3.08 -7.31
CA ALA A 155 -3.13 2.27 -8.32
C ALA A 155 -2.00 3.03 -9.03
N GLY A 156 -2.19 4.33 -9.29
CA GLY A 156 -1.19 5.20 -9.90
C GLY A 156 -0.15 5.78 -8.94
N ASP A 157 -0.32 5.60 -7.63
CA ASP A 157 0.56 6.21 -6.63
C ASP A 157 1.71 5.26 -6.29
N PHE A 158 2.96 5.67 -6.55
CA PHE A 158 4.15 4.88 -6.19
C PHE A 158 4.37 4.87 -4.68
N HIS A 159 4.94 3.78 -4.17
CA HIS A 159 5.22 3.55 -2.75
C HIS A 159 3.97 3.49 -1.84
N ILE A 160 2.78 3.39 -2.43
CA ILE A 160 1.52 3.18 -1.72
C ILE A 160 0.89 1.90 -2.28
N HIS A 161 0.65 0.91 -1.41
CA HIS A 161 0.22 -0.43 -1.80
C HIS A 161 -1.02 -0.85 -1.01
N LEU A 162 -1.81 -1.70 -1.62
CA LEU A 162 -2.86 -2.41 -0.90
C LEU A 162 -2.25 -3.64 -0.24
N PHE A 163 -2.54 -3.86 1.04
CA PHE A 163 -2.05 -5.03 1.76
C PHE A 163 -2.78 -6.30 1.30
N PRO A 164 -2.09 -7.46 1.18
CA PRO A 164 -2.70 -8.71 0.77
C PRO A 164 -3.88 -9.11 1.66
N ASN A 165 -4.97 -9.57 1.05
CA ASN A 165 -6.21 -9.92 1.76
C ASN A 165 -6.13 -11.29 2.47
N ASP A 166 -5.28 -12.15 1.99
CA ASP A 166 -5.02 -13.50 2.53
C ASP A 166 -4.14 -13.50 3.79
N ILE A 167 -3.67 -12.32 4.20
CA ILE A 167 -2.86 -12.13 5.40
C ILE A 167 -3.65 -11.29 6.40
N PRO A 168 -4.51 -11.89 7.24
CA PRO A 168 -5.26 -11.14 8.22
C PRO A 168 -4.33 -10.58 9.31
N VAL A 169 -4.55 -9.32 9.70
CA VAL A 169 -3.82 -8.67 10.79
C VAL A 169 -4.81 -8.07 11.78
N ASN A 170 -4.94 -8.69 12.94
CA ASN A 170 -5.69 -8.15 14.06
C ASN A 170 -4.74 -7.43 15.02
N LEU A 171 -4.89 -6.10 15.12
CA LEU A 171 -4.03 -5.26 15.96
C LEU A 171 -4.13 -5.57 17.47
N SER A 172 -5.21 -6.22 17.91
CA SER A 172 -5.38 -6.68 19.29
C SER A 172 -4.66 -8.01 19.56
N ASN A 173 -4.17 -8.69 18.53
CA ASN A 173 -3.53 -9.99 18.64
C ASN A 173 -1.99 -9.87 18.55
N PRO A 174 -1.24 -10.14 19.63
CA PRO A 174 0.22 -10.07 19.61
C PRO A 174 0.90 -10.96 18.58
N ARG A 175 0.27 -12.09 18.20
CA ARG A 175 0.82 -13.01 17.19
C ARG A 175 0.78 -12.37 15.81
N ASP A 176 -0.31 -11.66 15.49
CA ASP A 176 -0.48 -10.98 14.20
C ASP A 176 0.48 -9.79 14.08
N LEU A 177 0.68 -9.05 15.18
CA LEU A 177 1.65 -7.94 15.21
C LEU A 177 3.09 -8.44 15.03
N ARG A 178 3.44 -9.60 15.62
CA ARG A 178 4.73 -10.23 15.38
C ARG A 178 4.88 -10.64 13.92
N ARG A 179 3.86 -11.33 13.36
CA ARG A 179 3.83 -11.74 11.96
C ARG A 179 3.95 -10.54 11.02
N LEU A 180 3.27 -9.44 11.34
CA LEU A 180 3.39 -8.20 10.55
C LEU A 180 4.84 -7.70 10.48
N ARG A 181 5.59 -7.74 11.59
CA ARG A 181 7.01 -7.38 11.59
C ARG A 181 7.86 -8.38 10.77
N GLU A 182 7.55 -9.66 10.85
CA GLU A 182 8.27 -10.72 10.11
C GLU A 182 8.08 -10.62 8.59
N LEU A 183 6.95 -10.03 8.13
CA LEU A 183 6.72 -9.75 6.70
C LEU A 183 7.65 -8.68 6.12
N PHE A 184 8.25 -7.85 6.98
CA PHE A 184 9.13 -6.76 6.60
C PHE A 184 10.51 -6.88 7.28
N PRO A 185 11.29 -7.92 6.95
CA PRO A 185 12.55 -8.19 7.62
C PRO A 185 13.57 -7.08 7.41
N GLY A 186 14.15 -6.60 8.49
CA GLY A 186 15.15 -5.52 8.45
C GLY A 186 14.57 -4.11 8.25
N GLN A 187 13.24 -3.96 8.24
CA GLN A 187 12.54 -2.69 8.09
C GLN A 187 11.89 -2.26 9.41
N GLU A 188 11.79 -0.94 9.61
CA GLU A 188 11.04 -0.37 10.73
C GLU A 188 9.56 -0.32 10.34
N VAL A 189 8.69 -1.00 11.09
CA VAL A 189 7.24 -1.08 10.82
C VAL A 189 6.48 -0.18 11.78
N TYR A 190 5.77 0.80 11.23
CA TYR A 190 4.94 1.74 11.96
C TYR A 190 3.46 1.47 11.71
N LEU A 191 2.65 1.51 12.76
CA LEU A 191 1.20 1.49 12.67
C LEU A 191 0.67 2.90 12.43
N VAL A 192 -0.18 3.07 11.42
CA VAL A 192 -0.83 4.36 11.14
C VAL A 192 -2.23 4.33 11.76
N VAL A 193 -2.49 5.25 12.66
CA VAL A 193 -3.76 5.33 13.38
C VAL A 193 -4.22 6.78 13.57
N GLY A 194 -5.53 6.99 13.63
CA GLY A 194 -6.09 8.27 14.03
C GLY A 194 -5.98 8.48 15.54
N SER A 195 -5.93 9.72 15.98
CA SER A 195 -5.92 10.08 17.39
C SER A 195 -7.16 9.56 18.13
N ASP A 196 -8.30 9.52 17.47
CA ASP A 196 -9.56 8.94 17.97
C ASP A 196 -9.45 7.44 18.25
N VAL A 197 -8.74 6.70 17.42
CA VAL A 197 -8.49 5.27 17.62
C VAL A 197 -7.63 5.03 18.85
N VAL A 198 -6.55 5.80 19.02
CA VAL A 198 -5.69 5.69 20.21
C VAL A 198 -6.47 6.02 21.50
N ALA A 199 -7.35 7.03 21.45
CA ALA A 199 -8.14 7.45 22.60
C ALA A 199 -9.25 6.47 23.00
N HIS A 200 -9.86 5.75 22.04
CA HIS A 200 -11.12 5.04 22.27
C HIS A 200 -11.09 3.55 21.96
N ALA A 201 -10.14 3.06 21.15
CA ALA A 201 -10.12 1.66 20.79
C ALA A 201 -9.70 0.78 21.99
N SER A 202 -10.42 -0.31 22.19
CA SER A 202 -10.20 -1.24 23.30
C SER A 202 -8.77 -1.81 23.34
N SER A 203 -8.12 -1.94 22.18
CA SER A 203 -6.73 -2.41 22.08
C SER A 203 -5.71 -1.47 22.74
N TYR A 204 -6.03 -0.18 22.84
CA TYR A 204 -5.20 0.82 23.52
C TYR A 204 -5.57 1.02 24.99
N GLN A 205 -6.73 0.53 25.43
CA GLN A 205 -7.19 0.65 26.82
C GLN A 205 -6.68 -0.50 27.72
N VAL A 206 -5.97 -1.46 27.16
CA VAL A 206 -5.37 -2.60 27.89
C VAL A 206 -3.98 -2.21 28.36
N GLU A 207 -3.56 -2.74 29.51
CA GLU A 207 -2.18 -2.52 30.00
C GLU A 207 -1.14 -2.91 28.94
N PRO A 208 -0.09 -2.09 28.76
CA PRO A 208 0.99 -2.39 27.85
C PRO A 208 1.66 -3.74 28.17
N ARG A 209 1.75 -4.62 27.17
CA ARG A 209 2.41 -5.93 27.28
C ARG A 209 3.48 -6.06 26.21
N PRO A 210 4.49 -6.91 26.42
CA PRO A 210 5.43 -7.26 25.35
C PRO A 210 4.65 -7.74 24.10
N TRP A 211 5.02 -7.23 22.93
CA TRP A 211 4.36 -7.55 21.64
C TRP A 211 2.89 -7.07 21.50
N SER A 212 2.40 -6.27 22.43
CA SER A 212 1.11 -5.60 22.25
C SER A 212 1.23 -4.42 21.26
N ILE A 213 0.10 -3.84 20.90
CA ILE A 213 0.04 -2.65 20.05
C ILE A 213 0.92 -1.52 20.59
N HIS A 214 1.01 -1.35 21.90
CA HIS A 214 1.83 -0.35 22.56
C HIS A 214 3.34 -0.48 22.28
N SER A 215 3.82 -1.69 21.95
CA SER A 215 5.22 -1.94 21.61
C SER A 215 5.59 -1.66 20.16
N MET A 216 4.60 -1.34 19.33
CA MET A 216 4.82 -0.97 17.93
C MET A 216 5.20 0.50 17.80
N ASP A 217 5.94 0.84 16.75
CA ASP A 217 6.14 2.21 16.35
C ASP A 217 4.85 2.75 15.70
N HIS A 218 4.55 4.04 15.90
CA HIS A 218 3.30 4.64 15.47
C HIS A 218 3.50 5.89 14.62
N ILE A 219 2.61 6.08 13.65
CA ILE A 219 2.32 7.34 13.01
C ILE A 219 0.89 7.70 13.42
N ILE A 220 0.72 8.77 14.18
CA ILE A 220 -0.59 9.19 14.67
C ILE A 220 -0.98 10.47 13.94
N PHE A 221 -2.09 10.44 13.21
CA PHE A 221 -2.67 11.63 12.59
C PHE A 221 -3.87 12.12 13.37
N ARG A 222 -4.05 13.45 13.37
CA ARG A 222 -5.14 14.13 14.05
C ARG A 222 -6.17 14.59 13.04
N ARG A 223 -7.45 14.38 13.36
CA ARG A 223 -8.57 14.97 12.62
C ARG A 223 -8.89 16.36 13.13
N ALA A 224 -9.51 17.18 12.28
CA ALA A 224 -9.94 18.53 12.66
C ALA A 224 -10.80 18.54 13.93
N GLY A 225 -10.64 19.56 14.74
CA GLY A 225 -11.42 19.77 15.97
C GLY A 225 -11.06 18.87 17.14
N GLN A 226 -10.10 17.96 17.00
CA GLN A 226 -9.63 17.14 18.12
C GLN A 226 -8.54 17.87 18.94
N PRO A 227 -8.50 17.70 20.27
CA PRO A 227 -7.46 18.28 21.09
C PRO A 227 -6.07 17.76 20.72
N PRO A 228 -5.00 18.50 21.02
CA PRO A 228 -3.64 17.99 20.82
C PRO A 228 -3.46 16.67 21.55
N LEU A 229 -2.78 15.72 20.90
CA LEU A 229 -2.46 14.45 21.53
C LEU A 229 -1.45 14.68 22.66
N PRO A 230 -1.62 13.96 23.78
CA PRO A 230 -0.56 13.81 24.77
C PRO A 230 0.71 13.22 24.14
N GLU A 231 1.85 13.38 24.80
CA GLU A 231 3.08 12.70 24.37
C GLU A 231 2.90 11.17 24.37
N GLY A 232 3.61 10.47 23.50
CA GLY A 232 3.47 9.01 23.32
C GLY A 232 3.62 8.21 24.63
N LYS A 233 4.39 8.71 25.60
CA LYS A 233 4.53 8.11 26.92
C LYS A 233 3.24 8.16 27.75
N GLU A 234 2.46 9.24 27.64
CA GLU A 234 1.17 9.36 28.32
C GLU A 234 0.09 8.45 27.71
N LEU A 235 0.30 8.05 26.43
CA LEU A 235 -0.55 7.10 25.72
C LEU A 235 -0.17 5.64 26.01
N GLY A 236 0.83 5.37 26.85
CA GLY A 236 1.34 4.02 27.13
C GLY A 236 2.11 3.39 25.95
N ILE A 237 2.39 4.14 24.88
CA ILE A 237 3.15 3.66 23.73
C ILE A 237 4.64 3.66 24.07
N THR A 238 5.27 2.49 23.99
CA THR A 238 6.70 2.32 24.24
C THR A 238 7.55 2.37 22.97
N GLY A 239 6.91 2.22 21.80
CA GLY A 239 7.53 2.41 20.50
C GLY A 239 7.74 3.88 20.15
N LYS A 240 8.40 4.16 19.02
CA LYS A 240 8.56 5.50 18.46
C LYS A 240 7.19 6.05 18.03
N VAL A 241 6.97 7.35 18.25
CA VAL A 241 5.74 8.03 17.82
C VAL A 241 6.08 9.20 16.92
N ILE A 242 5.50 9.20 15.73
CA ILE A 242 5.51 10.32 14.79
C ILE A 242 4.10 10.92 14.78
N GLN A 243 3.98 12.18 15.15
CA GLN A 243 2.71 12.91 15.00
C GLN A 243 2.67 13.54 13.62
N LEU A 244 1.65 13.17 12.83
CA LEU A 244 1.43 13.72 11.51
C LEU A 244 0.47 14.91 11.60
N GLN A 245 0.97 16.09 11.22
CA GLN A 245 0.13 17.25 11.03
C GLN A 245 -0.39 17.25 9.58
N LEU A 246 -1.69 17.24 9.44
CA LEU A 246 -2.33 17.33 8.14
C LEU A 246 -2.54 18.80 7.76
N PRO A 247 -2.45 19.14 6.45
CA PRO A 247 -2.90 20.44 5.98
C PRO A 247 -4.37 20.65 6.32
N SER A 248 -4.76 21.88 6.70
CA SER A 248 -6.11 22.22 7.16
C SER A 248 -7.23 21.83 6.18
N HIS A 249 -6.96 21.80 4.88
CA HIS A 249 -7.93 21.39 3.86
C HIS A 249 -8.14 19.86 3.76
N LEU A 250 -7.37 19.06 4.50
CA LEU A 250 -7.51 17.59 4.58
C LEU A 250 -8.05 17.14 5.93
N GLU A 251 -8.41 18.08 6.79
CA GLU A 251 -8.88 17.81 8.15
C GLU A 251 -10.38 17.48 8.26
N ASP A 252 -11.10 17.31 7.16
CA ASP A 252 -12.54 17.00 7.15
C ASP A 252 -12.87 15.50 7.39
#